data_f40a2d397ff5437e19d481bbab56172f
#
_entry.id   f40a2d397ff5437e19d481bbab56172f
#
_cell.length_a   1.000
_cell.length_b   1.000
_cell.length_c   1.000
_cell.angle_alpha   90.00
_cell.angle_beta   90.00
_cell.angle_gamma   90.00
#
_symmetry.space_group_name_H-M   'P 1'
#
loop_
_entity.id
_entity.type
_entity.pdbx_description
1 polymer ?
#
loop_
_entity_poly.entity_id
_entity_poly.type
_entity_poly.pdbx_seq_one_letter_code
_entity_poly.pdbx_strand_id
1 'polypeptide(L)'
;MIGGGPAGFMAAITAAERGVRAVLILEATPEVLTKVRISGGGRCNVTHACWDPMELVGHYPRGSKPLRGPFSQFACGDSIAWFDEHGLTLVEESDGRMFPQQNRSEAVVECLRRAALAAGVKIKCGSAVRHLNCSAAGDFQISDQRSAFYQAKRVLLASGGHPSGRRLAQDLGHTIVPPVPSLFS
;
A
#
# COMPACT_ATOMS: atom_id res chain seq x y z
N MET A 1 -7.00 -5.62 5.20
CA MET A 1 -6.50 -4.97 3.97
C MET A 1 -6.63 -5.96 2.82
N ILE A 2 -7.14 -5.56 1.67
CA ILE A 2 -7.25 -6.39 0.47
C ILE A 2 -6.17 -5.95 -0.51
N GLY A 3 -5.11 -6.76 -0.61
CA GLY A 3 -3.89 -6.52 -1.37
C GLY A 3 -2.65 -6.37 -0.48
N GLY A 4 -1.67 -7.24 -0.71
CA GLY A 4 -0.37 -7.31 0.00
C GLY A 4 0.74 -6.53 -0.69
N GLY A 5 0.40 -5.43 -1.38
CA GLY A 5 1.35 -4.47 -1.92
C GLY A 5 1.83 -3.45 -0.87
N PRO A 6 2.71 -2.49 -1.26
CA PRO A 6 3.28 -1.52 -0.32
C PRO A 6 2.21 -0.69 0.40
N ALA A 7 1.16 -0.25 -0.30
CA ALA A 7 0.07 0.51 0.31
C ALA A 7 -0.70 -0.31 1.37
N GLY A 8 -0.95 -1.60 1.09
CA GLY A 8 -1.60 -2.50 2.05
C GLY A 8 -0.73 -2.75 3.29
N PHE A 9 0.57 -2.89 3.12
CA PHE A 9 1.53 -3.04 4.21
C PHE A 9 1.61 -1.79 5.07
N MET A 10 1.87 -0.62 4.48
CA MET A 10 1.96 0.65 5.21
C MET A 10 0.68 0.92 6.00
N ALA A 11 -0.49 0.75 5.38
CA ALA A 11 -1.76 0.95 6.07
C ALA A 11 -1.99 -0.08 7.20
N ALA A 12 -1.58 -1.33 7.02
CA ALA A 12 -1.73 -2.36 8.04
C ALA A 12 -0.81 -2.12 9.24
N ILE A 13 0.45 -1.78 8.98
CA ILE A 13 1.44 -1.45 10.02
C ILE A 13 0.95 -0.24 10.81
N THR A 14 0.64 0.87 10.13
CA THR A 14 0.15 2.11 10.76
C THR A 14 -1.11 1.86 11.59
N ALA A 15 -2.06 1.06 11.11
CA ALA A 15 -3.27 0.74 11.86
C ALA A 15 -2.94 -0.05 13.15
N ALA A 16 -2.06 -1.04 13.06
CA ALA A 16 -1.65 -1.86 14.19
C ALA A 16 -0.87 -1.04 15.24
N GLU A 17 0.09 -0.22 14.81
CA GLU A 17 0.87 0.69 15.67
C GLU A 17 -0.01 1.72 16.38
N ARG A 18 -1.12 2.13 15.75
CA ARG A 18 -2.14 3.00 16.37
C ARG A 18 -3.19 2.26 17.20
N GLY A 19 -2.94 1.00 17.54
CA GLY A 19 -3.73 0.22 18.51
C GLY A 19 -4.89 -0.59 17.93
N VAL A 20 -4.99 -0.74 16.62
CA VAL A 20 -5.96 -1.69 16.03
C VAL A 20 -5.49 -3.12 16.30
N ARG A 21 -6.24 -3.84 17.16
CA ARG A 21 -5.82 -5.15 17.70
C ARG A 21 -5.80 -6.30 16.71
N ALA A 22 -6.61 -6.24 15.65
CA ALA A 22 -6.75 -7.34 14.70
C ALA A 22 -6.63 -6.79 13.28
N VAL A 23 -5.42 -6.83 12.72
CA VAL A 23 -5.13 -6.40 11.37
C VAL A 23 -4.74 -7.60 10.52
N LEU A 24 -5.40 -7.76 9.37
CA LEU A 24 -5.18 -8.84 8.42
C LEU A 24 -4.96 -8.29 7.01
N ILE A 25 -3.92 -8.77 6.35
CA ILE A 25 -3.69 -8.58 4.92
C ILE A 25 -4.12 -9.86 4.19
N LEU A 26 -5.03 -9.74 3.23
CA LEU A 26 -5.40 -10.79 2.28
C LEU A 26 -4.72 -10.50 0.94
N GLU A 27 -3.82 -11.38 0.51
CA GLU A 27 -3.11 -11.28 -0.75
C GLU A 27 -3.55 -12.41 -1.69
N ALA A 28 -3.84 -12.04 -2.94
CA ALA A 28 -4.33 -12.98 -3.95
C ALA A 28 -3.26 -13.97 -4.42
N THR A 29 -2.03 -13.51 -4.50
CA THR A 29 -0.88 -14.27 -5.01
C THR A 29 -0.19 -15.08 -3.90
N PRO A 30 0.69 -16.03 -4.22
CA PRO A 30 1.49 -16.74 -3.22
C PRO A 30 2.45 -15.85 -2.43
N GLU A 31 2.83 -14.70 -3.00
CA GLU A 31 3.82 -13.79 -2.41
C GLU A 31 3.29 -12.37 -2.30
N VAL A 32 3.68 -11.68 -1.22
CA VAL A 32 3.42 -10.25 -1.01
C VAL A 32 4.53 -9.40 -1.62
N LEU A 33 4.23 -8.10 -1.83
CA LEU A 33 5.21 -7.07 -2.24
C LEU A 33 5.90 -7.36 -3.59
N THR A 34 5.31 -8.17 -4.46
CA THR A 34 5.91 -8.59 -5.74
C THR A 34 6.27 -7.40 -6.63
N LYS A 35 5.43 -6.34 -6.65
CA LYS A 35 5.72 -5.13 -7.43
C LYS A 35 6.87 -4.30 -6.83
N VAL A 36 7.10 -4.37 -5.54
CA VAL A 36 8.27 -3.74 -4.89
C VAL A 36 9.54 -4.41 -5.37
N ARG A 37 9.56 -5.76 -5.43
CA ARG A 37 10.73 -6.53 -5.87
C ARG A 37 11.23 -6.16 -7.26
N ILE A 38 10.32 -5.88 -8.19
CA ILE A 38 10.67 -5.57 -9.59
C ILE A 38 10.78 -4.07 -9.87
N SER A 39 10.36 -3.22 -8.93
CA SER A 39 10.39 -1.77 -9.14
C SER A 39 11.82 -1.24 -9.21
N GLY A 40 12.01 -0.13 -9.94
CA GLY A 40 13.32 0.51 -10.09
C GLY A 40 14.41 -0.44 -10.59
N GLY A 41 14.08 -1.39 -11.47
CA GLY A 41 15.02 -2.38 -11.98
C GLY A 41 15.52 -3.36 -10.92
N GLY A 42 14.70 -3.70 -9.92
CA GLY A 42 15.06 -4.56 -8.80
C GLY A 42 15.76 -3.84 -7.63
N ARG A 43 15.86 -2.52 -7.71
CA ARG A 43 16.48 -1.67 -6.67
C ARG A 43 15.46 -1.04 -5.73
N CYS A 44 14.23 -0.85 -6.18
CA CYS A 44 13.12 -0.14 -5.55
C CYS A 44 13.40 1.37 -5.33
N ASN A 45 13.04 2.21 -6.29
CA ASN A 45 12.91 3.65 -6.01
C ASN A 45 11.76 3.84 -5.02
N VAL A 46 12.08 4.16 -3.76
CA VAL A 46 11.10 4.24 -2.67
C VAL A 46 10.33 5.54 -2.73
N THR A 47 11.04 6.65 -2.89
CA THR A 47 10.47 8.00 -2.93
C THR A 47 11.43 8.95 -3.66
N HIS A 48 11.16 10.25 -3.61
CA HIS A 48 11.99 11.29 -4.18
C HIS A 48 12.39 12.30 -3.10
N ALA A 49 13.55 12.95 -3.22
CA ALA A 49 14.01 14.00 -2.32
C ALA A 49 13.27 15.32 -2.60
N CYS A 50 11.95 15.29 -2.59
CA CYS A 50 11.08 16.45 -2.72
C CYS A 50 10.55 16.81 -1.33
N TRP A 51 11.20 17.78 -0.69
CA TRP A 51 10.98 18.09 0.73
C TRP A 51 9.76 18.99 0.97
N ASP A 52 9.36 19.78 -0.04
CA ASP A 52 8.16 20.61 0.06
C ASP A 52 6.93 19.85 -0.45
N PRO A 53 5.92 19.59 0.40
CA PRO A 53 4.66 18.97 -0.01
C PRO A 53 3.93 19.73 -1.12
N MET A 54 4.09 21.05 -1.20
CA MET A 54 3.45 21.85 -2.25
C MET A 54 4.15 21.72 -3.60
N GLU A 55 5.46 21.55 -3.61
CA GLU A 55 6.21 21.17 -4.81
C GLU A 55 5.84 19.75 -5.24
N LEU A 56 5.78 18.81 -4.27
CA LEU A 56 5.42 17.41 -4.54
C LEU A 56 4.07 17.27 -5.23
N VAL A 57 3.04 18.04 -4.84
CA VAL A 57 1.72 17.97 -5.51
C VAL A 57 1.78 18.43 -6.97
N GLY A 58 2.76 19.25 -7.34
CA GLY A 58 2.98 19.70 -8.73
C GLY A 58 3.32 18.56 -9.68
N HIS A 59 3.92 17.47 -9.18
CA HIS A 59 4.24 16.28 -9.95
C HIS A 59 3.03 15.36 -10.21
N TYR A 60 1.83 15.73 -9.72
CA TYR A 60 0.59 14.95 -9.89
C TYR A 60 -0.44 15.72 -10.75
N PRO A 61 -0.36 15.66 -12.10
CA PRO A 61 -1.19 16.48 -12.98
C PRO A 61 -2.69 16.35 -12.76
N ARG A 62 -3.15 15.19 -12.35
CA ARG A 62 -4.57 14.89 -12.09
C ARG A 62 -4.93 14.75 -10.62
N GLY A 63 -3.96 14.74 -9.72
CA GLY A 63 -4.14 14.48 -8.31
C GLY A 63 -3.75 15.62 -7.39
N SER A 64 -3.24 16.73 -7.90
CA SER A 64 -2.62 17.79 -7.10
C SER A 64 -3.54 18.35 -6.02
N LYS A 65 -4.77 18.71 -6.34
CA LYS A 65 -5.71 19.29 -5.37
C LYS A 65 -6.06 18.32 -4.22
N PRO A 66 -6.54 17.08 -4.47
CA PRO A 66 -6.88 16.14 -3.41
C PRO A 66 -5.65 15.64 -2.61
N LEU A 67 -4.44 15.66 -3.17
CA LEU A 67 -3.23 15.19 -2.50
C LEU A 67 -2.62 16.24 -1.55
N ARG A 68 -3.03 17.51 -1.59
CA ARG A 68 -2.53 18.56 -0.67
C ARG A 68 -2.71 18.18 0.80
N GLY A 69 -3.92 17.73 1.18
CA GLY A 69 -4.20 17.30 2.55
C GLY A 69 -3.36 16.09 2.98
N PRO A 70 -3.36 14.97 2.26
CA PRO A 70 -2.50 13.83 2.56
C PRO A 70 -1.01 14.17 2.67
N PHE A 71 -0.45 14.93 1.72
CA PHE A 71 0.97 15.26 1.73
C PHE A 71 1.37 16.29 2.80
N SER A 72 0.44 17.09 3.32
CA SER A 72 0.72 17.93 4.49
C SER A 72 0.87 17.10 5.79
N GLN A 73 0.46 15.83 5.78
CA GLN A 73 0.54 14.93 6.93
C GLN A 73 1.58 13.80 6.75
N PHE A 74 1.83 13.39 5.52
CA PHE A 74 2.79 12.33 5.20
C PHE A 74 3.31 12.52 3.78
N ALA A 75 4.54 12.99 3.64
CA ALA A 75 5.21 13.29 2.39
C ALA A 75 6.50 12.46 2.21
N CYS A 76 7.38 12.91 1.34
CA CYS A 76 8.63 12.21 1.05
C CYS A 76 9.54 12.11 2.28
N GLY A 77 9.71 13.20 3.02
CA GLY A 77 10.52 13.23 4.25
C GLY A 77 10.00 12.27 5.32
N ASP A 78 8.68 12.23 5.53
CA ASP A 78 8.07 11.30 6.48
C ASP A 78 8.27 9.84 6.05
N SER A 79 8.23 9.56 4.73
CA SER A 79 8.53 8.23 4.20
C SER A 79 9.97 7.82 4.50
N ILE A 80 10.93 8.73 4.31
CA ILE A 80 12.35 8.49 4.58
C ILE A 80 12.56 8.23 6.08
N ALA A 81 12.00 9.09 6.94
CA ALA A 81 12.07 8.94 8.39
C ALA A 81 11.46 7.61 8.84
N TRP A 82 10.29 7.23 8.30
CA TRP A 82 9.64 5.97 8.62
C TRP A 82 10.53 4.76 8.30
N PHE A 83 11.17 4.74 7.13
CA PHE A 83 12.07 3.65 6.76
C PHE A 83 13.31 3.59 7.65
N ASP A 84 13.89 4.74 8.00
CA ASP A 84 15.05 4.83 8.89
C ASP A 84 14.71 4.32 10.30
N GLU A 85 13.58 4.73 10.88
CA GLU A 85 13.05 4.23 12.15
C GLU A 85 12.85 2.71 12.15
N HIS A 86 12.56 2.12 10.98
CA HIS A 86 12.42 0.68 10.81
C HIS A 86 13.72 -0.02 10.36
N GLY A 87 14.85 0.69 10.46
CA GLY A 87 16.19 0.13 10.22
C GLY A 87 16.51 -0.06 8.73
N LEU A 88 15.96 0.78 7.86
CA LEU A 88 16.30 0.81 6.45
C LEU A 88 16.68 2.23 6.03
N THR A 89 17.97 2.48 5.91
CA THR A 89 18.50 3.75 5.42
C THR A 89 18.29 3.88 3.92
N LEU A 90 17.76 5.03 3.48
CA LEU A 90 17.61 5.40 2.08
C LEU A 90 18.71 6.39 1.68
N VAL A 91 19.18 6.27 0.44
CA VAL A 91 20.24 7.10 -0.13
C VAL A 91 19.69 7.83 -1.35
N GLU A 92 19.95 9.12 -1.44
CA GLU A 92 19.61 9.97 -2.56
C GLU A 92 20.59 9.79 -3.73
N GLU A 93 20.08 9.59 -4.93
CA GLU A 93 20.86 9.68 -6.17
C GLU A 93 20.85 11.11 -6.74
N SER A 94 21.74 11.39 -7.68
CA SER A 94 21.94 12.74 -8.25
C SER A 94 20.70 13.36 -8.89
N ASP A 95 19.70 12.56 -9.23
CA ASP A 95 18.42 12.98 -9.80
C ASP A 95 17.28 13.04 -8.75
N GLY A 96 17.61 12.96 -7.47
CA GLY A 96 16.67 13.05 -6.36
C GLY A 96 15.89 11.76 -6.05
N ARG A 97 16.13 10.68 -6.78
CA ARG A 97 15.51 9.38 -6.45
C ARG A 97 16.14 8.78 -5.20
N MET A 98 15.30 8.16 -4.36
CA MET A 98 15.71 7.56 -3.10
C MET A 98 15.68 6.04 -3.18
N PHE A 99 16.82 5.40 -3.00
CA PHE A 99 16.97 3.95 -3.01
C PHE A 99 17.47 3.41 -1.66
N PRO A 100 17.18 2.15 -1.31
CA PRO A 100 17.78 1.54 -0.14
C PRO A 100 19.32 1.52 -0.28
N GLN A 101 20.01 1.79 0.80
CA GLN A 101 21.51 1.80 0.83
C GLN A 101 22.09 0.50 0.31
N GLN A 102 21.41 -0.63 0.52
CA GLN A 102 21.82 -1.95 0.02
C GLN A 102 21.67 -2.09 -1.51
N ASN A 103 21.08 -1.09 -2.17
CA ASN A 103 20.85 -1.04 -3.63
C ASN A 103 20.09 -2.26 -4.19
N ARG A 104 19.18 -2.83 -3.39
CA ARG A 104 18.33 -3.98 -3.75
C ARG A 104 16.94 -3.85 -3.15
N SER A 105 15.92 -4.13 -3.94
CA SER A 105 14.50 -4.04 -3.54
C SER A 105 14.14 -4.98 -2.39
N GLU A 106 14.88 -6.09 -2.24
CA GLU A 106 14.66 -7.06 -1.17
C GLU A 106 14.81 -6.41 0.23
N ALA A 107 15.72 -5.44 0.39
CA ALA A 107 15.87 -4.71 1.63
C ALA A 107 14.58 -3.97 2.05
N VAL A 108 13.86 -3.39 1.08
CA VAL A 108 12.54 -2.75 1.31
C VAL A 108 11.48 -3.80 1.67
N VAL A 109 11.46 -4.92 0.96
CA VAL A 109 10.54 -6.04 1.24
C VAL A 109 10.75 -6.59 2.65
N GLU A 110 12.00 -6.84 3.03
CA GLU A 110 12.38 -7.34 4.35
C GLU A 110 12.00 -6.35 5.46
N CYS A 111 12.26 -5.05 5.25
CA CYS A 111 11.87 -3.98 6.17
C CYS A 111 10.36 -3.98 6.43
N LEU A 112 9.54 -3.92 5.37
CA LEU A 112 8.08 -3.91 5.47
C LEU A 112 7.54 -5.18 6.14
N ARG A 113 8.08 -6.35 5.80
CA ARG A 113 7.67 -7.62 6.41
C ARG A 113 8.00 -7.69 7.89
N ARG A 114 9.20 -7.25 8.27
CA ARG A 114 9.65 -7.20 9.67
C ARG A 114 8.78 -6.23 10.48
N ALA A 115 8.52 -5.03 9.97
CA ALA A 115 7.65 -4.05 10.61
C ALA A 115 6.21 -4.60 10.79
N ALA A 116 5.64 -5.24 9.77
CA ALA A 116 4.32 -5.85 9.86
C ALA A 116 4.27 -6.97 10.91
N LEU A 117 5.31 -7.82 10.98
CA LEU A 117 5.41 -8.88 11.97
C LEU A 117 5.52 -8.31 13.39
N ALA A 118 6.38 -7.32 13.59
CA ALA A 118 6.57 -6.64 14.88
C ALA A 118 5.27 -5.97 15.37
N ALA A 119 4.49 -5.38 14.47
CA ALA A 119 3.18 -4.79 14.77
C ALA A 119 2.06 -5.83 14.94
N GLY A 120 2.33 -7.14 14.80
CA GLY A 120 1.33 -8.20 14.96
C GLY A 120 0.34 -8.32 13.79
N VAL A 121 0.66 -7.78 12.62
CA VAL A 121 -0.16 -7.89 11.41
C VAL A 121 -0.16 -9.34 10.91
N LYS A 122 -1.34 -9.91 10.69
CA LYS A 122 -1.49 -11.22 10.05
C LYS A 122 -1.50 -11.07 8.53
N ILE A 123 -0.79 -11.96 7.84
CA ILE A 123 -0.71 -11.99 6.38
C ILE A 123 -1.18 -13.34 5.88
N LYS A 124 -2.10 -13.34 4.92
CA LYS A 124 -2.62 -14.55 4.29
C LYS A 124 -2.51 -14.43 2.77
N CYS A 125 -1.58 -15.18 2.21
CA CYS A 125 -1.37 -15.29 0.78
C CYS A 125 -2.27 -16.34 0.13
N GLY A 126 -2.44 -16.30 -1.19
CA GLY A 126 -3.33 -17.19 -1.94
C GLY A 126 -4.79 -17.03 -1.52
N SER A 127 -5.19 -15.84 -1.09
CA SER A 127 -6.52 -15.51 -0.56
C SER A 127 -7.16 -14.38 -1.38
N ALA A 128 -7.36 -14.63 -2.69
CA ALA A 128 -8.02 -13.68 -3.57
C ALA A 128 -9.46 -13.45 -3.13
N VAL A 129 -9.77 -12.23 -2.70
CA VAL A 129 -11.13 -11.85 -2.29
C VAL A 129 -12.06 -11.89 -3.52
N ARG A 130 -13.17 -12.61 -3.38
CA ARG A 130 -14.20 -12.76 -4.41
C ARG A 130 -15.42 -11.92 -4.15
N HIS A 131 -15.86 -11.86 -2.90
CA HIS A 131 -17.04 -11.08 -2.50
C HIS A 131 -16.70 -10.20 -1.30
N LEU A 132 -17.26 -9.01 -1.32
CA LEU A 132 -17.16 -8.01 -0.28
C LEU A 132 -18.51 -7.32 -0.16
N ASN A 133 -19.18 -7.51 0.96
CA ASN A 133 -20.50 -6.92 1.23
C ASN A 133 -20.43 -6.13 2.54
N CYS A 134 -21.28 -5.12 2.65
CA CYS A 134 -21.51 -4.40 3.89
C CYS A 134 -22.85 -4.83 4.48
N SER A 135 -22.88 -5.28 5.71
CA SER A 135 -24.11 -5.63 6.41
C SER A 135 -24.90 -4.37 6.81
N ALA A 136 -26.18 -4.53 7.14
CA ALA A 136 -26.99 -3.43 7.67
C ALA A 136 -26.42 -2.83 8.97
N ALA A 137 -25.64 -3.58 9.73
CA ALA A 137 -24.91 -3.10 10.92
C ALA A 137 -23.61 -2.35 10.61
N GLY A 138 -23.25 -2.22 9.34
CA GLY A 138 -22.02 -1.53 8.89
C GLY A 138 -20.75 -2.37 8.98
N ASP A 139 -20.87 -3.68 9.23
CA ASP A 139 -19.74 -4.61 9.24
C ASP A 139 -19.52 -5.20 7.84
N PHE A 140 -18.26 -5.34 7.47
CA PHE A 140 -17.89 -5.96 6.20
C PHE A 140 -17.83 -7.47 6.32
N GLN A 141 -18.43 -8.16 5.35
CA GLN A 141 -18.36 -9.60 5.14
C GLN A 141 -17.53 -9.86 3.89
N ILE A 142 -16.49 -10.67 4.05
CA ILE A 142 -15.50 -10.93 3.00
C ILE A 142 -15.42 -12.44 2.77
N SER A 143 -15.44 -12.88 1.52
CA SER A 143 -15.09 -14.27 1.18
C SER A 143 -13.99 -14.31 0.13
N ASP A 144 -13.07 -15.27 0.29
CA ASP A 144 -11.97 -15.48 -0.66
C ASP A 144 -12.27 -16.65 -1.63
N GLN A 145 -11.36 -16.88 -2.56
CA GLN A 145 -11.47 -17.96 -3.56
C GLN A 145 -11.50 -19.37 -2.98
N ARG A 146 -11.10 -19.54 -1.72
CA ARG A 146 -11.12 -20.82 -0.99
C ARG A 146 -12.35 -20.96 -0.11
N SER A 147 -13.35 -20.10 -0.28
CA SER A 147 -14.55 -20.02 0.54
C SER A 147 -14.28 -19.73 2.02
N ALA A 148 -13.10 -19.22 2.35
CA ALA A 148 -12.82 -18.72 3.69
C ALA A 148 -13.60 -17.41 3.92
N PHE A 149 -14.19 -17.30 5.10
CA PHE A 149 -15.03 -16.17 5.48
C PHE A 149 -14.35 -15.31 6.55
N TYR A 150 -14.48 -13.99 6.40
CA TYR A 150 -13.93 -13.01 7.34
C TYR A 150 -14.96 -11.91 7.61
N GLN A 151 -14.93 -11.37 8.81
CA GLN A 151 -15.66 -10.16 9.19
C GLN A 151 -14.69 -9.07 9.62
N ALA A 152 -15.00 -7.81 9.27
CA ALA A 152 -14.19 -6.67 9.63
C ALA A 152 -15.03 -5.40 9.80
N LYS A 153 -14.67 -4.57 10.77
CA LYS A 153 -15.24 -3.23 10.96
C LYS A 153 -14.82 -2.23 9.88
N ARG A 154 -13.65 -2.43 9.30
CA ARG A 154 -13.08 -1.55 8.26
C ARG A 154 -12.36 -2.39 7.21
N VAL A 155 -12.47 -1.99 5.97
CA VAL A 155 -11.75 -2.61 4.85
C VAL A 155 -11.04 -1.52 4.06
N LEU A 156 -9.77 -1.77 3.73
CA LEU A 156 -9.03 -0.98 2.78
C LEU A 156 -8.78 -1.81 1.52
N LEU A 157 -9.17 -1.27 0.36
CA LEU A 157 -8.84 -1.84 -0.94
C LEU A 157 -7.47 -1.29 -1.39
N ALA A 158 -6.45 -2.13 -1.36
CA ALA A 158 -5.06 -1.82 -1.72
C ALA A 158 -4.55 -2.68 -2.89
N SER A 159 -5.44 -3.02 -3.81
CA SER A 159 -5.18 -3.93 -4.94
C SER A 159 -4.31 -3.33 -6.06
N GLY A 160 -3.87 -2.08 -5.91
CA GLY A 160 -3.15 -1.36 -6.95
C GLY A 160 -4.00 -1.22 -8.23
N GLY A 161 -3.37 -1.40 -9.39
CA GLY A 161 -4.06 -1.33 -10.67
C GLY A 161 -4.91 -2.55 -11.05
N HIS A 162 -4.99 -3.59 -10.21
CA HIS A 162 -5.71 -4.81 -10.55
C HIS A 162 -7.23 -4.60 -10.64
N PRO A 163 -7.93 -5.13 -11.67
CA PRO A 163 -9.37 -4.92 -11.87
C PRO A 163 -10.24 -5.38 -10.71
N SER A 164 -9.83 -6.38 -9.94
CA SER A 164 -10.63 -6.93 -8.83
C SER A 164 -10.98 -5.89 -7.78
N GLY A 165 -10.06 -4.98 -7.44
CA GLY A 165 -10.36 -3.94 -6.45
C GLY A 165 -11.45 -2.97 -6.92
N ARG A 166 -11.43 -2.60 -8.21
CA ARG A 166 -12.48 -1.77 -8.82
C ARG A 166 -13.82 -2.47 -8.81
N ARG A 167 -13.83 -3.77 -9.16
CA ARG A 167 -15.06 -4.57 -9.10
C ARG A 167 -15.64 -4.63 -7.69
N LEU A 168 -14.82 -4.93 -6.68
CA LEU A 168 -15.27 -4.95 -5.29
C LEU A 168 -15.82 -3.60 -4.82
N ALA A 169 -15.24 -2.49 -5.29
CA ALA A 169 -15.76 -1.16 -4.99
C ALA A 169 -17.10 -0.92 -5.70
N GLN A 170 -17.28 -1.35 -6.96
CA GLN A 170 -18.54 -1.28 -7.67
C GLN A 170 -19.64 -2.11 -7.00
N ASP A 171 -19.31 -3.31 -6.53
CA ASP A 171 -20.23 -4.19 -5.82
C ASP A 171 -20.75 -3.55 -4.50
N LEU A 172 -19.98 -2.63 -3.92
CA LEU A 172 -20.38 -1.79 -2.78
C LEU A 172 -21.10 -0.49 -3.17
N GLY A 173 -21.39 -0.28 -4.46
CA GLY A 173 -22.11 0.90 -4.95
C GLY A 173 -21.23 2.11 -5.27
N HIS A 174 -19.90 1.99 -5.28
CA HIS A 174 -19.03 3.09 -5.69
C HIS A 174 -19.02 3.28 -7.20
N THR A 175 -19.05 4.53 -7.64
CA THR A 175 -18.80 4.89 -9.04
C THR A 175 -17.30 4.77 -9.36
N ILE A 176 -16.97 4.09 -10.45
CA ILE A 176 -15.60 3.92 -10.91
C ILE A 176 -15.36 4.77 -12.15
N VAL A 177 -14.42 5.69 -12.06
CA VAL A 177 -13.89 6.38 -13.24
C VAL A 177 -12.91 5.41 -13.93
N PRO A 178 -13.08 5.16 -15.24
CA PRO A 178 -12.18 4.27 -15.97
C PRO A 178 -10.72 4.73 -15.85
N PRO A 179 -9.79 3.80 -15.54
CA PRO A 179 -8.38 4.15 -15.46
C PRO A 179 -7.85 4.48 -16.87
N VAL A 180 -6.95 5.44 -16.93
CA VAL A 180 -6.20 5.79 -18.13
C VAL A 180 -4.70 5.59 -17.86
N PRO A 181 -3.88 5.32 -18.89
CA PRO A 181 -2.44 5.28 -18.74
C PRO A 181 -1.93 6.60 -18.16
N SER A 182 -1.04 6.52 -17.16
CA SER A 182 -0.42 7.70 -16.55
C SER A 182 1.04 7.86 -16.96
N LEU A 183 1.64 6.81 -17.48
CA LEU A 183 3.02 6.78 -17.97
C LEU A 183 3.03 6.14 -19.36
N PHE A 184 3.68 6.79 -20.29
CA PHE A 184 3.95 6.27 -21.64
C PHE A 184 5.45 5.98 -21.73
N SER A 185 5.81 4.74 -21.99
CA SER A 185 7.16 4.28 -22.25
C SER A 185 7.35 4.05 -23.75
#